data_4824209edcf0705d8cb5f9175cad2bc3
#
_entry.id   4824209edcf0705d8cb5f9175cad2bc3
#
_cell.length_a   1.000
_cell.length_b   1.000
_cell.length_c   1.000
_cell.angle_alpha   90.00
_cell.angle_beta   90.00
_cell.angle_gamma   90.00
#
_symmetry.space_group_name_H-M   'P 1'
#
loop_
_entity.id
_entity.type
_entity.pdbx_description
1 polymer ?
#
loop_
_entity_poly.entity_id
_entity_poly.type
_entity_poly.pdbx_seq_one_letter_code
_entity_poly.pdbx_strand_id
1 'polypeptide(L)'
;MAGIHITDIEAAINYWRERNPSPDGVRLPRELRALAEVYALMIYHRQDEADEHRMPLAAAEAWQVWYATTPDTPCIAICSTSQGDEQCKGCGRSFEEVQLWTEMTPGEKRAVWRRITLEGTSWRFNRYAERATEDRQLARSAAEAQGALDLSLGSTPR
;
A
#
# COMPACT_ATOMS: atom_id res chain seq x y z
N MET A 1 -8.65 -20.39 0.37
CA MET A 1 -7.96 -19.34 -0.44
C MET A 1 -8.41 -18.00 0.10
N ALA A 2 -7.50 -17.08 0.38
CA ALA A 2 -7.89 -15.77 0.89
C ALA A 2 -8.53 -14.97 -0.26
N GLY A 3 -9.81 -14.62 -0.11
CA GLY A 3 -10.52 -13.75 -1.04
C GLY A 3 -9.99 -12.32 -1.02
N ILE A 4 -10.47 -11.51 -1.94
CA ILE A 4 -10.24 -10.07 -1.91
C ILE A 4 -11.27 -9.45 -0.97
N HIS A 5 -10.80 -8.83 0.10
CA HIS A 5 -11.69 -8.21 1.08
C HIS A 5 -12.31 -6.93 0.52
N ILE A 6 -13.49 -6.58 1.01
CA ILE A 6 -14.23 -5.40 0.57
C ILE A 6 -13.44 -4.09 0.74
N THR A 7 -12.63 -3.98 1.80
CA THR A 7 -11.75 -2.81 2.02
C THR A 7 -10.65 -2.67 0.96
N ASP A 8 -10.17 -3.80 0.39
CA ASP A 8 -9.20 -3.76 -0.70
C ASP A 8 -9.85 -3.29 -2.01
N ILE A 9 -11.11 -3.69 -2.24
CA ILE A 9 -11.91 -3.18 -3.37
C ILE A 9 -12.17 -1.67 -3.21
N GLU A 10 -12.52 -1.20 -2.01
CA GLU A 10 -12.69 0.23 -1.72
C GLU A 10 -11.40 1.02 -1.97
N ALA A 11 -10.27 0.50 -1.54
CA ALA A 11 -8.96 1.14 -1.76
C ALA A 11 -8.63 1.23 -3.25
N ALA A 12 -8.89 0.17 -4.03
CA ALA A 12 -8.72 0.17 -5.47
C ALA A 12 -9.67 1.16 -6.17
N ILE A 13 -10.93 1.26 -5.73
CA ILE A 13 -11.90 2.25 -6.22
C ILE A 13 -11.39 3.68 -6.00
N ASN A 14 -10.90 3.97 -4.78
CA ASN A 14 -10.36 5.30 -4.44
C ASN A 14 -9.14 5.65 -5.29
N TYR A 15 -8.22 4.70 -5.48
CA TYR A 15 -7.05 4.85 -6.35
C TYR A 15 -7.44 5.25 -7.79
N TRP A 16 -8.40 4.55 -8.38
CA TRP A 16 -8.84 4.85 -9.74
C TRP A 16 -9.63 6.16 -9.85
N ARG A 17 -10.40 6.51 -8.81
CA ARG A 17 -11.12 7.79 -8.75
C ARG A 17 -10.17 8.99 -8.76
N GLU A 18 -9.04 8.88 -8.08
CA GLU A 18 -8.03 9.94 -8.04
C GLU A 18 -7.25 10.04 -9.36
N ARG A 19 -6.97 8.90 -9.99
CA ARG A 19 -6.18 8.83 -11.21
C ARG A 19 -6.95 9.19 -12.48
N ASN A 20 -8.19 8.76 -12.55
CA ASN A 20 -9.07 8.98 -13.70
C ASN A 20 -10.33 9.72 -13.26
N PRO A 21 -10.24 11.02 -12.94
CA PRO A 21 -11.41 11.81 -12.59
C PRO A 21 -12.38 11.86 -13.75
N SER A 22 -13.67 11.74 -13.46
CA SER A 22 -14.73 11.83 -14.46
C SER A 22 -14.72 13.22 -15.12
N PRO A 23 -14.63 13.35 -16.45
CA PRO A 23 -14.59 14.65 -17.12
C PRO A 23 -15.88 15.46 -16.96
N ASP A 24 -17.01 14.77 -16.82
CA ASP A 24 -18.36 15.36 -16.71
C ASP A 24 -18.99 15.15 -15.32
N GLY A 25 -18.26 14.52 -14.39
CA GLY A 25 -18.74 14.20 -13.05
C GLY A 25 -19.85 13.13 -13.00
N VAL A 26 -20.26 12.59 -14.15
CA VAL A 26 -21.42 11.66 -14.27
C VAL A 26 -20.96 10.27 -14.71
N ARG A 27 -20.07 10.19 -15.68
CA ARG A 27 -19.60 8.90 -16.21
C ARG A 27 -18.43 8.37 -15.42
N LEU A 28 -18.59 7.19 -14.87
CA LEU A 28 -17.49 6.48 -14.24
C LEU A 28 -16.52 5.91 -15.29
N PRO A 29 -15.20 6.10 -15.16
CA PRO A 29 -14.21 5.39 -15.95
C PRO A 29 -14.42 3.88 -15.90
N ARG A 30 -13.91 3.16 -16.91
CA ARG A 30 -14.13 1.71 -17.08
C ARG A 30 -13.70 0.92 -15.85
N GLU A 31 -12.51 1.21 -15.35
CA GLU A 31 -11.90 0.53 -14.21
C GLU A 31 -12.70 0.78 -12.92
N LEU A 32 -13.07 2.03 -12.71
CA LEU A 32 -13.85 2.44 -11.54
C LEU A 32 -15.23 1.79 -11.55
N ARG A 33 -15.92 1.78 -12.71
CA ARG A 33 -17.21 1.15 -12.85
C ARG A 33 -17.15 -0.35 -12.60
N ALA A 34 -16.16 -1.04 -13.15
CA ALA A 34 -16.00 -2.49 -12.99
C ALA A 34 -15.80 -2.87 -11.52
N LEU A 35 -14.97 -2.14 -10.79
CA LEU A 35 -14.76 -2.36 -9.34
C LEU A 35 -16.01 -2.00 -8.52
N ALA A 36 -16.69 -0.91 -8.87
CA ALA A 36 -17.92 -0.49 -8.19
C ALA A 36 -19.05 -1.52 -8.34
N GLU A 37 -19.15 -2.21 -9.47
CA GLU A 37 -20.10 -3.31 -9.67
C GLU A 37 -19.80 -4.48 -8.73
N VAL A 38 -18.54 -4.87 -8.58
CA VAL A 38 -18.11 -5.91 -7.64
C VAL A 38 -18.44 -5.49 -6.21
N TYR A 39 -18.08 -4.27 -5.84
CA TYR A 39 -18.37 -3.71 -4.51
C TYR A 39 -19.89 -3.72 -4.20
N ALA A 40 -20.70 -3.27 -5.14
CA ALA A 40 -22.14 -3.24 -4.99
C ALA A 40 -22.74 -4.64 -4.78
N LEU A 41 -22.24 -5.65 -5.50
CA LEU A 41 -22.66 -7.04 -5.33
C LEU A 41 -22.24 -7.59 -3.96
N MET A 42 -21.03 -7.27 -3.49
CA MET A 42 -20.58 -7.66 -2.16
C MET A 42 -21.50 -7.07 -1.07
N ILE A 43 -21.81 -5.79 -1.14
CA ILE A 43 -22.75 -5.13 -0.21
C ILE A 43 -24.15 -5.79 -0.29
N TYR A 44 -24.67 -5.99 -1.49
CA TYR A 44 -26.00 -6.58 -1.70
C TYR A 44 -26.11 -7.98 -1.11
N HIS A 45 -25.07 -8.81 -1.30
CA HIS A 45 -25.00 -10.18 -0.79
C HIS A 45 -24.47 -10.28 0.65
N ARG A 46 -24.10 -9.16 1.28
CA ARG A 46 -23.48 -9.09 2.62
C ARG A 46 -22.23 -9.98 2.71
N GLN A 47 -21.39 -9.91 1.68
CA GLN A 47 -20.13 -10.64 1.60
C GLN A 47 -18.97 -9.69 1.87
N ASP A 48 -18.08 -10.08 2.76
CA ASP A 48 -16.89 -9.30 3.10
C ASP A 48 -15.70 -9.66 2.19
N GLU A 49 -15.77 -10.80 1.47
CA GLU A 49 -14.73 -11.26 0.56
C GLU A 49 -15.31 -11.62 -0.82
N ALA A 50 -14.60 -11.24 -1.87
CA ALA A 50 -14.84 -11.65 -3.24
C ALA A 50 -13.82 -12.70 -3.68
N ASP A 51 -14.26 -13.68 -4.45
CA ASP A 51 -13.36 -14.66 -5.07
C ASP A 51 -12.68 -14.03 -6.28
N GLU A 52 -11.35 -13.88 -6.22
CA GLU A 52 -10.53 -13.30 -7.28
C GLU A 52 -10.75 -14.01 -8.64
N HIS A 53 -10.91 -15.34 -8.62
CA HIS A 53 -11.09 -16.15 -9.84
C HIS A 53 -12.49 -16.01 -10.46
N ARG A 54 -13.46 -15.54 -9.71
CA ARG A 54 -14.83 -15.31 -10.16
C ARG A 54 -15.13 -13.86 -10.49
N MET A 55 -14.16 -12.98 -10.26
CA MET A 55 -14.30 -11.56 -10.57
C MET A 55 -14.35 -11.34 -12.09
N PRO A 56 -15.21 -10.43 -12.59
CA PRO A 56 -15.20 -10.04 -14.00
C PRO A 56 -13.81 -9.55 -14.42
N LEU A 57 -13.37 -9.94 -15.62
CA LEU A 57 -12.01 -9.66 -16.10
C LEU A 57 -11.60 -8.18 -15.94
N ALA A 58 -12.48 -7.25 -16.31
CA ALA A 58 -12.20 -5.82 -16.21
C ALA A 58 -11.99 -5.36 -14.75
N ALA A 59 -12.70 -5.95 -13.80
CA ALA A 59 -12.52 -5.67 -12.38
C ALA A 59 -11.23 -6.30 -11.84
N ALA A 60 -10.93 -7.54 -12.24
CA ALA A 60 -9.69 -8.22 -11.88
C ALA A 60 -8.45 -7.47 -12.39
N GLU A 61 -8.45 -7.04 -13.65
CA GLU A 61 -7.38 -6.21 -14.24
C GLU A 61 -7.20 -4.89 -13.48
N ALA A 62 -8.30 -4.18 -13.21
CA ALA A 62 -8.25 -2.91 -12.47
C ALA A 62 -7.73 -3.10 -11.04
N TRP A 63 -8.14 -4.17 -10.37
CA TRP A 63 -7.67 -4.50 -9.02
C TRP A 63 -6.18 -4.86 -9.01
N GLN A 64 -5.71 -5.67 -9.97
CA GLN A 64 -4.30 -6.07 -10.07
C GLN A 64 -3.38 -4.88 -10.33
N VAL A 65 -3.79 -3.92 -11.18
CA VAL A 65 -3.03 -2.69 -11.41
C VAL A 65 -2.88 -1.89 -10.12
N TRP A 66 -3.95 -1.74 -9.35
CA TRP A 66 -3.87 -1.11 -8.03
C TRP A 66 -2.98 -1.90 -7.09
N TYR A 67 -3.17 -3.22 -6.99
CA TYR A 67 -2.40 -4.08 -6.10
C TYR A 67 -0.89 -4.02 -6.39
N ALA A 68 -0.51 -3.94 -7.65
CA ALA A 68 0.90 -3.80 -8.07
C ALA A 68 1.54 -2.47 -7.60
N THR A 69 0.73 -1.47 -7.22
CA THR A 69 1.24 -0.21 -6.65
C THR A 69 1.47 -0.28 -5.14
N THR A 70 0.95 -1.31 -4.47
CA THR A 70 1.16 -1.49 -3.03
C THR A 70 2.58 -2.01 -2.76
N PRO A 71 3.25 -1.52 -1.70
CA PRO A 71 4.55 -2.07 -1.32
C PRO A 71 4.45 -3.56 -1.02
N ASP A 72 5.41 -4.36 -1.48
CA ASP A 72 5.43 -5.80 -1.17
C ASP A 72 5.44 -6.07 0.33
N THR A 73 6.15 -5.22 1.10
CA THR A 73 6.30 -5.41 2.54
C THR A 73 5.84 -4.19 3.34
N PRO A 74 5.13 -4.38 4.47
CA PRO A 74 4.79 -3.30 5.39
C PRO A 74 5.98 -2.75 6.19
N CYS A 75 7.17 -3.29 6.02
CA CYS A 75 8.36 -2.91 6.78
C CYS A 75 8.72 -1.43 6.61
N ILE A 76 9.02 -0.76 7.73
CA ILE A 76 9.54 0.62 7.77
C ILE A 76 11.02 0.67 8.14
N ALA A 77 11.74 -0.43 7.95
CA ALA A 77 13.16 -0.61 8.33
C ALA A 77 13.46 -0.53 9.84
N ILE A 78 12.43 -0.60 10.68
CA ILE A 78 12.53 -0.73 12.14
C ILE A 78 11.89 -2.05 12.51
N CYS A 79 12.69 -3.01 12.97
CA CYS A 79 12.22 -4.35 13.30
C CYS A 79 12.48 -4.66 14.78
N SER A 80 11.43 -4.56 15.60
CA SER A 80 11.54 -4.84 17.04
C SER A 80 11.48 -6.33 17.37
N THR A 81 11.05 -7.17 16.43
CA THR A 81 11.10 -8.63 16.62
C THR A 81 12.53 -9.16 16.71
N SER A 82 13.50 -8.45 16.12
CA SER A 82 14.93 -8.77 16.30
C SER A 82 15.44 -8.53 17.72
N GLN A 83 14.67 -7.83 18.55
CA GLN A 83 14.95 -7.53 19.95
C GLN A 83 14.10 -8.36 20.92
N GLY A 84 13.33 -9.32 20.40
CA GLY A 84 12.54 -10.26 21.20
C GLY A 84 11.05 -9.95 21.31
N ASP A 85 10.54 -8.91 20.63
CA ASP A 85 9.11 -8.68 20.58
C ASP A 85 8.40 -9.75 19.71
N GLU A 86 7.30 -10.28 20.18
CA GLU A 86 6.48 -11.24 19.41
C GLU A 86 5.84 -10.59 18.16
N GLN A 87 5.50 -9.32 18.27
CA GLN A 87 4.94 -8.51 17.19
C GLN A 87 5.79 -7.26 16.97
N CYS A 88 6.10 -6.99 15.71
CA CYS A 88 6.91 -5.83 15.34
C CYS A 88 6.16 -4.51 15.58
N LYS A 89 6.67 -3.68 16.50
CA LYS A 89 6.13 -2.34 16.77
C LYS A 89 6.19 -1.42 15.55
N GLY A 90 7.16 -1.64 14.67
CA GLY A 90 7.31 -0.86 13.44
C GLY A 90 6.19 -1.10 12.44
N CYS A 91 5.89 -2.34 12.11
CA CYS A 91 4.97 -2.68 11.02
C CYS A 91 3.77 -3.57 11.40
N GLY A 92 3.72 -4.11 12.62
CA GLY A 92 2.61 -4.94 13.10
C GLY A 92 2.65 -6.41 12.69
N ARG A 93 3.69 -6.86 11.97
CA ARG A 93 3.85 -8.29 11.68
C ARG A 93 4.32 -9.06 12.89
N SER A 94 3.88 -10.33 13.02
CA SER A 94 4.46 -11.23 14.00
C SER A 94 5.91 -11.61 13.62
N PHE A 95 6.66 -12.16 14.57
CA PHE A 95 8.00 -12.67 14.30
C PHE A 95 8.01 -13.71 13.17
N GLU A 96 7.06 -14.62 13.17
CA GLU A 96 6.91 -15.66 12.16
C GLU A 96 6.59 -15.06 10.78
N GLU A 97 5.66 -14.10 10.70
CA GLU A 97 5.32 -13.39 9.46
C GLU A 97 6.49 -12.59 8.91
N VAL A 98 7.37 -12.07 9.77
CA VAL A 98 8.61 -11.39 9.33
C VAL A 98 9.57 -12.39 8.69
N GLN A 99 9.75 -13.57 9.31
CA GLN A 99 10.67 -14.59 8.81
C GLN A 99 10.19 -15.25 7.51
N LEU A 100 8.89 -15.59 7.44
CA LEU A 100 8.32 -16.30 6.31
C LEU A 100 7.82 -15.39 5.18
N TRP A 101 8.01 -14.08 5.30
CA TRP A 101 7.45 -13.11 4.36
C TRP A 101 7.74 -13.40 2.89
N THR A 102 8.95 -13.82 2.57
CA THR A 102 9.37 -14.11 1.19
C THR A 102 8.75 -15.40 0.65
N GLU A 103 8.33 -16.31 1.52
CA GLU A 103 7.73 -17.60 1.17
C GLU A 103 6.18 -17.52 1.13
N MET A 104 5.61 -16.47 1.72
CA MET A 104 4.17 -16.26 1.75
C MET A 104 3.60 -16.00 0.35
N THR A 105 2.45 -16.61 0.09
CA THR A 105 1.66 -16.33 -1.11
C THR A 105 1.10 -14.91 -1.11
N PRO A 106 0.76 -14.32 -2.27
CA PRO A 106 0.11 -13.01 -2.32
C PRO A 106 -1.15 -12.89 -1.46
N GLY A 107 -1.95 -13.96 -1.37
CA GLY A 107 -3.15 -14.00 -0.54
C GLY A 107 -2.84 -13.89 0.96
N GLU A 108 -1.83 -14.62 1.43
CA GLU A 108 -1.38 -14.55 2.83
C GLU A 108 -0.82 -13.16 3.16
N LYS A 109 0.01 -12.60 2.28
CA LYS A 109 0.52 -11.22 2.42
C LYS A 109 -0.63 -10.21 2.53
N ARG A 110 -1.67 -10.33 1.69
CA ARG A 110 -2.87 -9.46 1.77
C ARG A 110 -3.60 -9.61 3.10
N ALA A 111 -3.74 -10.83 3.61
CA ALA A 111 -4.39 -11.07 4.90
C ALA A 111 -3.62 -10.41 6.06
N VAL A 112 -2.29 -10.48 6.04
CA VAL A 112 -1.45 -9.78 7.02
C VAL A 112 -1.58 -8.26 6.88
N TRP A 113 -1.50 -7.73 5.66
CA TRP A 113 -1.69 -6.29 5.41
C TRP A 113 -3.03 -5.79 5.93
N ARG A 114 -4.11 -6.52 5.67
CA ARG A 114 -5.45 -6.20 6.19
C ARG A 114 -5.46 -6.15 7.70
N ARG A 115 -4.95 -7.19 8.36
CA ARG A 115 -4.92 -7.26 9.83
C ARG A 115 -4.19 -6.08 10.42
N ILE A 116 -2.95 -5.81 10.01
CA ILE A 116 -2.15 -4.70 10.56
C ILE A 116 -2.75 -3.32 10.28
N THR A 117 -3.44 -3.17 9.14
CA THR A 117 -4.13 -1.91 8.79
C THR A 117 -5.35 -1.68 9.67
N LEU A 118 -6.15 -2.72 9.90
CA LEU A 118 -7.32 -2.65 10.78
C LEU A 118 -6.95 -2.44 12.24
N GLU A 119 -5.88 -3.07 12.71
CA GLU A 119 -5.35 -2.85 14.06
C GLU A 119 -4.82 -1.42 14.25
N GLY A 120 -4.15 -0.88 13.24
CA GLY A 120 -3.66 0.50 13.19
C GLY A 120 -2.71 0.91 14.33
N THR A 121 -2.17 -0.07 15.07
CA THR A 121 -1.38 0.17 16.30
C THR A 121 0.11 0.34 16.05
N SER A 122 0.62 -0.17 14.92
CA SER A 122 2.04 -0.09 14.60
C SER A 122 2.47 1.33 14.20
N TRP A 123 3.75 1.62 14.37
CA TRP A 123 4.33 2.93 14.06
C TRP A 123 4.15 3.35 12.61
N ARG A 124 4.04 2.39 11.68
CA ARG A 124 3.74 2.64 10.28
C ARG A 124 2.48 3.50 10.08
N PHE A 125 1.47 3.34 10.94
CA PHE A 125 0.20 4.06 10.88
C PHE A 125 0.18 5.30 11.79
N ASN A 126 1.30 5.63 12.43
CA ASN A 126 1.40 6.79 13.30
C ASN A 126 1.86 8.00 12.48
N ARG A 127 1.19 9.15 12.65
CA ARG A 127 1.59 10.44 12.05
C ARG A 127 3.05 10.83 12.35
N TYR A 128 3.61 10.32 13.44
CA TYR A 128 5.00 10.51 13.77
C TYR A 128 5.95 9.78 12.80
N ALA A 129 5.59 8.58 12.36
CA ALA A 129 6.36 7.83 11.37
C ALA A 129 6.31 8.48 9.98
N GLU A 130 5.17 9.07 9.61
CA GLU A 130 5.03 9.84 8.37
C GLU A 130 5.96 11.07 8.39
N ARG A 131 5.90 11.88 9.46
CA ARG A 131 6.79 13.05 9.64
C ARG A 131 8.27 12.66 9.64
N ALA A 132 8.65 11.60 10.35
CA ALA A 132 10.04 11.14 10.37
C ALA A 132 10.52 10.63 9.00
N THR A 133 9.62 10.19 8.14
CA THR A 133 9.93 9.79 6.77
C THR A 133 10.05 11.02 5.85
N GLU A 134 9.15 11.98 6.00
CA GLU A 134 9.20 13.27 5.31
C GLU A 134 10.46 14.06 5.68
N ASP A 135 10.79 14.15 6.97
CA ASP A 135 11.99 14.81 7.45
C ASP A 135 13.28 14.18 6.90
N ARG A 136 13.34 12.85 6.80
CA ARG A 136 14.47 12.14 6.19
C ARG A 136 14.57 12.37 4.69
N GLN A 137 13.44 12.42 3.98
CA GLN A 137 13.41 12.73 2.55
C GLN A 137 13.87 14.16 2.29
N LEU A 138 13.38 15.12 3.08
CA LEU A 138 13.80 16.53 2.99
C LEU A 138 15.28 16.70 3.29
N ALA A 139 15.80 16.06 4.34
CA ALA A 139 17.22 16.09 4.69
C ALA A 139 18.09 15.49 3.58
N ARG A 140 17.64 14.42 2.93
CA ARG A 140 18.34 13.78 1.82
C ARG A 140 18.37 14.66 0.57
N SER A 141 17.24 15.26 0.22
CA SER A 141 17.14 16.21 -0.90
C SER A 141 18.03 17.46 -0.68
N ALA A 142 18.07 17.98 0.55
CA ALA A 142 18.92 19.09 0.93
C ALA A 142 20.42 18.73 0.81
N ALA A 143 20.82 17.54 1.25
CA ALA A 143 22.19 17.06 1.14
C ALA A 143 22.62 16.84 -0.34
N GLU A 144 21.72 16.34 -1.17
CA GLU A 144 21.95 16.16 -2.61
C GLU A 144 22.08 17.53 -3.31
N ALA A 145 21.25 18.50 -2.96
CA ALA A 145 21.32 19.87 -3.50
C ALA A 145 22.63 20.58 -3.06
N GLN A 146 23.05 20.39 -1.81
CA GLN A 146 24.30 20.95 -1.31
C GLN A 146 25.51 20.34 -2.02
N GLY A 147 25.53 19.02 -2.21
CA GLY A 147 26.62 18.32 -2.93
C GLY A 147 26.72 18.76 -4.39
N ALA A 148 25.58 19.04 -5.07
CA ALA A 148 25.57 19.57 -6.43
C ALA A 148 26.12 21.00 -6.50
N LEU A 149 25.83 21.84 -5.51
CA LEU A 149 26.38 23.21 -5.39
C LEU A 149 27.90 23.20 -5.17
N ASP A 150 28.39 22.36 -4.29
CA ASP A 150 29.84 22.25 -4.00
C ASP A 150 30.64 21.75 -5.22
N LEU A 151 30.07 20.85 -6.02
CA LEU A 151 30.67 20.40 -7.27
C LEU A 151 30.72 21.50 -8.33
N SER A 152 29.72 22.39 -8.37
CA SER A 152 29.67 23.52 -9.33
C SER A 152 30.64 24.65 -8.98
N LEU A 153 30.93 24.86 -7.71
CA LEU A 153 31.86 25.88 -7.22
C LEU A 153 33.32 25.43 -7.27
N GLY A 154 33.58 24.11 -7.28
CA GLY A 154 34.92 23.52 -7.36
C GLY A 154 35.55 23.51 -8.76
N SER A 155 34.81 23.88 -9.81
CA SER A 155 35.25 23.86 -11.21
C SER A 155 35.58 25.24 -11.74
N THR A 156 36.42 25.99 -11.04
CA THR A 156 37.07 27.21 -11.63
C THR A 156 38.38 26.80 -12.26
N PRO A 157 38.56 26.80 -13.59
CA PRO A 157 39.85 26.53 -14.21
C PRO A 157 40.80 27.73 -13.94
N ARG A 158 41.99 27.39 -13.52
CA ARG A 158 43.13 28.31 -13.47
C ARG A 158 43.63 28.60 -14.88
#